data_d89498553e8f596e6b4f463eb20ce501
#
_entry.id   d89498553e8f596e6b4f463eb20ce501
#
_cell.length_a   1.000
_cell.length_b   1.000
_cell.length_c   1.000
_cell.angle_alpha   90.00
_cell.angle_beta   90.00
_cell.angle_gamma   90.00
#
_symmetry.space_group_name_H-M   'P 1'
#
loop_
_entity.id
_entity.type
_entity.pdbx_description
1 polymer ?
#
loop_
_entity_poly.entity_id
_entity_poly.type
_entity_poly.pdbx_seq_one_letter_code
_entity_poly.pdbx_strand_id
1 'polypeptide(L)'
;MYDKENKLIDSYTAGRMSRRELFKGLGALGLSTSAAAVLVNASATRALAQNGFDWKKHEGTTVRLLLNQHPYTDAMIANLENFKELTGMDVEYDVFPEDVYFDKVTAALASGSSEYDAFMTGAYMTWTYGPAGWVEDLNEWIMDDTKTNPDYAWDDVLEGVRKSCAWSGVPGAAIGSDDAKQWCIPLA
;
A
#
# COMPACT_ATOMS: atom_id res chain seq x y z
N MET A 1 18.13 27.07 10.02
CA MET A 1 16.90 26.55 9.37
C MET A 1 16.95 25.04 9.27
N TYR A 2 17.94 24.44 8.66
CA TYR A 2 18.17 22.98 8.53
C TYR A 2 18.06 22.16 9.83
N ASP A 3 18.48 22.69 10.97
CA ASP A 3 18.50 21.96 12.25
C ASP A 3 17.10 21.76 12.89
N LYS A 4 16.15 22.68 12.64
CA LYS A 4 14.78 22.56 13.17
C LYS A 4 13.92 21.61 12.35
N GLU A 5 14.13 21.58 11.05
CA GLU A 5 13.46 20.66 10.12
C GLU A 5 13.86 19.22 10.44
N ASN A 6 15.16 18.96 10.59
CA ASN A 6 15.67 17.63 10.91
C ASN A 6 15.15 17.14 12.28
N LYS A 7 15.06 18.01 13.30
CA LYS A 7 14.49 17.63 14.60
C LYS A 7 13.01 17.25 14.54
N LEU A 8 12.22 17.89 13.68
CA LEU A 8 10.83 17.51 13.47
C LEU A 8 10.73 16.15 12.77
N ILE A 9 11.55 15.94 11.74
CA ILE A 9 11.65 14.69 11.01
C ILE A 9 12.10 13.55 11.94
N ASP A 10 13.14 13.75 12.71
CA ASP A 10 13.64 12.74 13.69
C ASP A 10 12.60 12.42 14.77
N SER A 11 11.79 13.40 15.18
CA SER A 11 10.71 13.16 16.15
C SER A 11 9.56 12.35 15.54
N TYR A 12 9.27 12.56 14.27
CA TYR A 12 8.28 11.80 13.53
C TYR A 12 8.75 10.37 13.27
N THR A 13 9.97 10.19 12.75
CA THR A 13 10.55 8.87 12.49
C THR A 13 10.75 8.05 13.75
N ALA A 14 10.94 8.70 14.91
CA ALA A 14 11.01 8.04 16.21
C ALA A 14 9.62 7.79 16.85
N GLY A 15 8.51 7.97 16.10
CA GLY A 15 7.15 7.74 16.60
C GLY A 15 6.68 8.72 17.70
N ARG A 16 7.43 9.80 17.98
CA ARG A 16 7.13 10.78 19.03
C ARG A 16 6.20 11.91 18.60
N MET A 17 5.77 11.89 17.32
CA MET A 17 4.97 12.96 16.72
C MET A 17 4.10 12.36 15.64
N SER A 18 2.86 12.80 15.53
CA SER A 18 1.95 12.40 14.47
C SER A 18 2.28 13.12 13.14
N ARG A 19 1.88 12.51 12.01
CA ARG A 19 2.01 13.10 10.67
C ARG A 19 1.40 14.51 10.60
N ARG A 20 0.27 14.72 11.24
CA ARG A 20 -0.41 16.03 11.30
C ARG A 20 0.41 17.10 12.02
N GLU A 21 1.06 16.74 13.12
CA GLU A 21 1.94 17.63 13.89
C GLU A 21 3.20 17.97 13.10
N LEU A 22 3.79 16.99 12.40
CA LEU A 22 4.92 17.20 11.53
C LEU A 22 4.59 18.22 10.43
N PHE A 23 3.48 18.05 9.71
CA PHE A 23 3.06 19.00 8.66
C PHE A 23 2.79 20.40 9.22
N LYS A 24 2.21 20.52 10.41
CA LYS A 24 2.04 21.82 11.09
C LYS A 24 3.39 22.46 11.43
N GLY A 25 4.33 21.67 11.93
CA GLY A 25 5.68 22.13 12.26
C GLY A 25 6.45 22.60 11.03
N LEU A 26 6.44 21.83 9.95
CA LEU A 26 7.09 22.17 8.69
C LEU A 26 6.45 23.41 8.02
N GLY A 27 5.12 23.51 8.06
CA GLY A 27 4.38 24.72 7.59
C GLY A 27 4.74 25.96 8.38
N ALA A 28 4.93 25.86 9.71
CA ALA A 28 5.39 26.95 10.56
C ALA A 28 6.83 27.42 10.24
N LEU A 29 7.64 26.56 9.62
CA LEU A 29 8.97 26.86 9.10
C LEU A 29 8.95 27.43 7.67
N GLY A 30 7.75 27.65 7.08
CA GLY A 30 7.58 28.24 5.77
C GLY A 30 7.70 27.27 4.58
N LEU A 31 7.70 25.96 4.84
CA LEU A 31 7.71 24.96 3.78
C LEU A 31 6.32 24.79 3.17
N SER A 32 6.23 24.77 1.84
CA SER A 32 5.00 24.41 1.15
C SER A 32 4.59 22.97 1.44
N THR A 33 3.31 22.66 1.35
CA THR A 33 2.80 21.31 1.55
C THR A 33 3.45 20.26 0.65
N SER A 34 3.79 20.65 -0.59
CA SER A 34 4.52 19.81 -1.53
C SER A 34 5.96 19.54 -1.11
N ALA A 35 6.70 20.56 -0.66
CA ALA A 35 8.05 20.40 -0.16
C ALA A 35 8.08 19.57 1.14
N ALA A 36 7.10 19.79 2.03
CA ALA A 36 6.94 18.99 3.24
C ALA A 36 6.64 17.51 2.92
N ALA A 37 5.82 17.22 1.90
CA ALA A 37 5.51 15.87 1.47
C ALA A 37 6.75 15.13 0.93
N VAL A 38 7.59 15.79 0.13
CA VAL A 38 8.84 15.22 -0.38
C VAL A 38 9.81 14.88 0.77
N LEU A 39 9.97 15.79 1.74
CA LEU A 39 10.82 15.55 2.91
C LEU A 39 10.31 14.40 3.80
N VAL A 40 9.00 14.32 4.00
CA VAL A 40 8.37 13.23 4.77
C VAL A 40 8.56 11.90 4.06
N ASN A 41 8.37 11.83 2.75
CA ASN A 41 8.57 10.59 2.00
C ASN A 41 10.04 10.16 2.02
N ALA A 42 11.00 11.07 1.80
CA ALA A 42 12.43 10.76 1.84
C ALA A 42 12.89 10.30 3.24
N SER A 43 12.33 10.85 4.31
CA SER A 43 12.65 10.45 5.68
C SER A 43 11.96 9.13 6.08
N ALA A 44 10.75 8.89 5.60
CA ALA A 44 10.06 7.61 5.80
C ALA A 44 10.83 6.47 5.12
N THR A 45 11.29 6.66 3.87
CA THR A 45 12.12 5.66 3.17
C THR A 45 13.42 5.36 3.93
N ARG A 46 14.06 6.37 4.52
CA ARG A 46 15.25 6.16 5.36
C ARG A 46 14.96 5.42 6.66
N ALA A 47 13.86 5.73 7.33
CA ALA A 47 13.46 5.06 8.57
C ALA A 47 13.12 3.58 8.30
N LEU A 48 12.39 3.30 7.24
CA LEU A 48 12.06 1.94 6.81
C LEU A 48 13.31 1.10 6.52
N ALA A 49 14.36 1.69 5.94
CA ALA A 49 15.62 1.00 5.67
C ALA A 49 16.44 0.69 6.95
N GLN A 50 16.11 1.28 8.11
CA GLN A 50 16.89 1.15 9.36
C GLN A 50 16.31 0.12 10.36
N ASN A 51 15.11 -0.41 10.13
CA ASN A 51 14.46 -1.32 11.10
C ASN A 51 14.90 -2.80 10.99
N GLY A 52 15.89 -3.11 10.15
CA GLY A 52 16.41 -4.47 9.98
C GLY A 52 15.55 -5.37 9.10
N PHE A 53 14.45 -4.88 8.52
CA PHE A 53 13.68 -5.61 7.52
C PHE A 53 14.46 -5.70 6.21
N ASP A 54 14.56 -6.91 5.63
CA ASP A 54 15.29 -7.12 4.37
C ASP A 54 14.44 -6.71 3.16
N TRP A 55 14.50 -5.44 2.83
CA TRP A 55 13.81 -4.86 1.67
C TRP A 55 14.30 -5.42 0.33
N LYS A 56 15.52 -5.96 0.30
CA LYS A 56 16.15 -6.48 -0.91
C LYS A 56 16.02 -7.98 -1.09
N LYS A 57 15.23 -8.63 -0.24
CA LYS A 57 14.97 -10.09 -0.29
C LYS A 57 14.59 -10.59 -1.69
N HIS A 58 13.95 -9.74 -2.48
CA HIS A 58 13.47 -10.05 -3.83
C HIS A 58 14.13 -9.16 -4.91
N GLU A 59 15.32 -8.61 -4.62
CA GLU A 59 16.07 -7.78 -5.57
C GLU A 59 16.23 -8.48 -6.93
N GLY A 60 16.07 -7.73 -8.01
CA GLY A 60 16.18 -8.22 -9.39
C GLY A 60 14.92 -8.91 -9.92
N THR A 61 13.84 -9.00 -9.12
CA THR A 61 12.53 -9.45 -9.65
C THR A 61 11.76 -8.29 -10.27
N THR A 62 10.84 -8.62 -11.18
CA THR A 62 9.90 -7.65 -11.77
C THR A 62 8.49 -7.98 -11.29
N VAL A 63 7.77 -6.98 -10.79
CA VAL A 63 6.35 -7.06 -10.45
C VAL A 63 5.52 -6.41 -11.54
N ARG A 64 4.47 -7.09 -12.00
CA ARG A 64 3.57 -6.60 -13.06
C ARG A 64 2.23 -6.21 -12.48
N LEU A 65 1.83 -4.95 -12.70
CA LEU A 65 0.63 -4.37 -12.13
C LEU A 65 -0.41 -4.06 -13.21
N LEU A 66 -1.66 -4.37 -12.92
CA LEU A 66 -2.80 -3.90 -13.71
C LEU A 66 -3.52 -2.79 -12.94
N LEU A 67 -3.48 -1.58 -13.47
CA LEU A 67 -3.90 -0.37 -12.77
C LEU A 67 -5.09 0.30 -13.45
N ASN A 68 -6.00 0.82 -12.65
CA ASN A 68 -7.07 1.70 -13.10
C ASN A 68 -6.55 3.13 -13.28
N GLN A 69 -7.03 3.86 -14.27
CA GLN A 69 -6.75 5.28 -14.43
C GLN A 69 -7.40 6.06 -13.28
N HIS A 70 -6.58 6.43 -12.30
CA HIS A 70 -7.02 7.06 -11.05
C HIS A 70 -5.91 7.96 -10.49
N PRO A 71 -6.21 9.06 -9.79
CA PRO A 71 -5.19 9.91 -9.16
C PRO A 71 -4.21 9.15 -8.24
N TYR A 72 -4.66 8.08 -7.60
CA TYR A 72 -3.81 7.20 -6.81
C TYR A 72 -2.76 6.49 -7.68
N THR A 73 -3.15 6.05 -8.88
CA THR A 73 -2.23 5.43 -9.86
C THR A 73 -1.12 6.39 -10.26
N ASP A 74 -1.47 7.65 -10.52
CA ASP A 74 -0.48 8.68 -10.84
C ASP A 74 0.52 8.88 -9.68
N ALA A 75 0.01 8.91 -8.44
CA ALA A 75 0.84 9.01 -7.25
C ALA A 75 1.73 7.77 -7.05
N MET A 76 1.22 6.57 -7.31
CA MET A 76 1.99 5.32 -7.25
C MET A 76 3.11 5.34 -8.28
N ILE A 77 2.82 5.65 -9.54
CA ILE A 77 3.80 5.70 -10.63
C ILE A 77 4.91 6.71 -10.33
N ALA A 78 4.56 7.87 -9.78
CA ALA A 78 5.53 8.88 -9.39
C ALA A 78 6.50 8.44 -8.27
N ASN A 79 6.19 7.35 -7.57
CA ASN A 79 7.01 6.79 -6.48
C ASN A 79 7.72 5.48 -6.84
N LEU A 80 7.63 4.99 -8.07
CA LEU A 80 8.25 3.71 -8.47
C LEU A 80 9.79 3.74 -8.36
N GLU A 81 10.43 4.86 -8.64
CA GLU A 81 11.89 4.99 -8.46
C GLU A 81 12.29 4.79 -6.98
N ASN A 82 11.54 5.38 -6.05
CA ASN A 82 11.78 5.19 -4.61
C ASN A 82 11.59 3.72 -4.21
N PHE A 83 10.58 3.06 -4.77
CA PHE A 83 10.34 1.64 -4.55
C PHE A 83 11.53 0.81 -5.07
N LYS A 84 11.99 1.08 -6.27
CA LYS A 84 13.14 0.39 -6.87
C LYS A 84 14.43 0.61 -6.08
N GLU A 85 14.72 1.84 -5.65
CA GLU A 85 15.88 2.14 -4.81
C GLU A 85 15.85 1.36 -3.49
N LEU A 86 14.67 1.24 -2.88
CA LEU A 86 14.49 0.54 -1.61
C LEU A 86 14.60 -0.97 -1.75
N THR A 87 13.95 -1.54 -2.77
CA THR A 87 13.73 -2.99 -2.89
C THR A 87 14.66 -3.67 -3.91
N GLY A 88 15.19 -2.91 -4.86
CA GLY A 88 15.90 -3.46 -6.01
C GLY A 88 15.01 -4.18 -7.02
N MET A 89 13.68 -4.07 -6.86
CA MET A 89 12.69 -4.68 -7.75
C MET A 89 12.29 -3.71 -8.86
N ASP A 90 11.99 -4.23 -10.04
CA ASP A 90 11.38 -3.48 -11.12
C ASP A 90 9.86 -3.61 -11.09
N VAL A 91 9.15 -2.58 -11.58
CA VAL A 91 7.69 -2.60 -11.72
C VAL A 91 7.33 -2.29 -13.16
N GLU A 92 6.63 -3.23 -13.79
CA GLU A 92 5.94 -3.02 -15.06
C GLU A 92 4.45 -2.84 -14.80
N TYR A 93 3.76 -2.02 -15.58
CA TYR A 93 2.35 -1.77 -15.37
C TYR A 93 1.60 -1.42 -16.65
N ASP A 94 0.34 -1.81 -16.69
CA ASP A 94 -0.64 -1.35 -17.68
C ASP A 94 -1.73 -0.53 -16.98
N VAL A 95 -2.12 0.60 -17.58
CA VAL A 95 -3.17 1.47 -17.06
C VAL A 95 -4.34 1.51 -18.03
N PHE A 96 -5.54 1.24 -17.54
CA PHE A 96 -6.76 1.28 -18.32
C PHE A 96 -7.81 2.23 -17.71
N PRO A 97 -8.61 2.89 -18.56
CA PRO A 97 -9.78 3.63 -18.10
C PRO A 97 -10.77 2.73 -17.36
N GLU A 98 -11.50 3.31 -16.40
CA GLU A 98 -12.39 2.56 -15.50
C GLU A 98 -13.49 1.79 -16.23
N ASP A 99 -13.99 2.32 -17.33
CA ASP A 99 -15.05 1.72 -18.14
C ASP A 99 -14.69 0.35 -18.75
N VAL A 100 -13.40 0.05 -18.91
CA VAL A 100 -12.91 -1.25 -19.44
C VAL A 100 -12.04 -2.00 -18.43
N TYR A 101 -11.60 -1.32 -17.37
CA TYR A 101 -10.63 -1.86 -16.41
C TYR A 101 -11.15 -3.11 -15.68
N PHE A 102 -12.31 -3.02 -15.07
CA PHE A 102 -12.84 -4.12 -14.24
C PHE A 102 -13.21 -5.36 -15.07
N ASP A 103 -13.62 -5.17 -16.32
CA ASP A 103 -13.85 -6.28 -17.23
C ASP A 103 -12.54 -7.01 -17.57
N LYS A 104 -11.44 -6.26 -17.77
CA LYS A 104 -10.12 -6.83 -18.00
C LYS A 104 -9.60 -7.62 -16.79
N VAL A 105 -9.71 -7.04 -15.58
CA VAL A 105 -9.34 -7.74 -14.33
C VAL A 105 -10.13 -9.05 -14.21
N THR A 106 -11.44 -8.98 -14.34
CA THR A 106 -12.32 -10.15 -14.22
C THR A 106 -11.99 -11.22 -15.26
N ALA A 107 -11.75 -10.82 -16.50
CA ALA A 107 -11.37 -11.75 -17.57
C ALA A 107 -10.01 -12.41 -17.32
N ALA A 108 -9.01 -11.65 -16.86
CA ALA A 108 -7.70 -12.17 -16.52
C ALA A 108 -7.78 -13.19 -15.38
N LEU A 109 -8.49 -12.86 -14.30
CA LEU A 109 -8.68 -13.75 -13.16
C LEU A 109 -9.46 -15.02 -13.53
N ALA A 110 -10.57 -14.89 -14.26
CA ALA A 110 -11.41 -16.02 -14.67
C ALA A 110 -10.69 -16.98 -15.64
N SER A 111 -9.74 -16.47 -16.42
CA SER A 111 -8.92 -17.31 -17.32
C SER A 111 -7.74 -17.97 -16.61
N GLY A 112 -7.48 -17.66 -15.35
CA GLY A 112 -6.28 -18.11 -14.64
C GLY A 112 -4.99 -17.51 -15.20
N SER A 113 -5.05 -16.31 -15.78
CA SER A 113 -3.88 -15.63 -16.32
C SER A 113 -2.90 -15.29 -15.20
N SER A 114 -1.61 -15.54 -15.43
CA SER A 114 -0.49 -15.13 -14.59
C SER A 114 0.24 -13.91 -15.17
N GLU A 115 -0.44 -13.11 -15.99
CA GLU A 115 0.16 -11.93 -16.63
C GLU A 115 0.46 -10.82 -15.64
N TYR A 116 -0.36 -10.68 -14.59
CA TYR A 116 -0.22 -9.65 -13.56
C TYR A 116 -0.08 -10.29 -12.17
N ASP A 117 0.81 -9.73 -11.36
CA ASP A 117 1.04 -10.14 -9.97
C ASP A 117 0.10 -9.45 -9.00
N ALA A 118 -0.30 -8.20 -9.31
CA ALA A 118 -1.25 -7.45 -8.51
C ALA A 118 -2.08 -6.49 -9.38
N PHE A 119 -3.21 -6.07 -8.83
CA PHE A 119 -4.15 -5.20 -9.54
C PHE A 119 -4.95 -4.34 -8.56
N MET A 120 -5.48 -3.23 -9.04
CA MET A 120 -6.42 -2.41 -8.27
C MET A 120 -7.81 -3.05 -8.30
N THR A 121 -8.54 -2.97 -7.18
CA THR A 121 -9.90 -3.50 -7.11
C THR A 121 -10.78 -2.63 -6.21
N GLY A 122 -12.10 -2.76 -6.38
CA GLY A 122 -13.06 -2.26 -5.40
C GLY A 122 -13.35 -3.33 -4.35
N ALA A 123 -13.59 -2.93 -3.11
CA ALA A 123 -13.92 -3.85 -2.03
C ALA A 123 -15.09 -4.79 -2.39
N TYR A 124 -16.09 -4.29 -3.10
CA TYR A 124 -17.26 -5.06 -3.57
C TYR A 124 -16.92 -6.13 -4.61
N MET A 125 -15.86 -5.94 -5.41
CA MET A 125 -15.43 -6.93 -6.42
C MET A 125 -14.82 -8.16 -5.76
N THR A 126 -14.13 -7.97 -4.63
CA THR A 126 -13.50 -9.06 -3.90
C THR A 126 -14.51 -10.02 -3.26
N TRP A 127 -15.79 -9.64 -3.15
CA TRP A 127 -16.88 -10.58 -2.79
C TRP A 127 -17.06 -11.70 -3.82
N THR A 128 -16.69 -11.46 -5.06
CA THR A 128 -16.66 -12.48 -6.10
C THR A 128 -15.28 -13.15 -6.16
N TYR A 129 -14.21 -12.37 -6.13
CA TYR A 129 -12.85 -12.85 -6.35
C TYR A 129 -12.32 -13.73 -5.21
N GLY A 130 -12.64 -13.37 -3.96
CA GLY A 130 -12.24 -14.14 -2.78
C GLY A 130 -12.83 -15.55 -2.77
N PRO A 131 -14.17 -15.71 -2.77
CA PRO A 131 -14.81 -17.04 -2.80
C PRO A 131 -14.48 -17.88 -4.03
N ALA A 132 -14.18 -17.23 -5.18
CA ALA A 132 -13.73 -17.92 -6.39
C ALA A 132 -12.28 -18.44 -6.29
N GLY A 133 -11.53 -18.03 -5.25
CA GLY A 133 -10.13 -18.40 -5.09
C GLY A 133 -9.19 -17.69 -6.09
N TRP A 134 -9.60 -16.53 -6.58
CA TRP A 134 -8.83 -15.75 -7.57
C TRP A 134 -7.86 -14.76 -6.92
N VAL A 135 -7.99 -14.52 -5.64
CA VAL A 135 -7.13 -13.62 -4.87
C VAL A 135 -6.67 -14.30 -3.58
N GLU A 136 -5.50 -13.91 -3.11
CA GLU A 136 -4.87 -14.46 -1.91
C GLU A 136 -5.48 -13.87 -0.63
N ASP A 137 -5.50 -14.69 0.44
CA ASP A 137 -5.75 -14.22 1.80
C ASP A 137 -4.51 -13.48 2.32
N LEU A 138 -4.63 -12.19 2.52
CA LEU A 138 -3.51 -11.35 2.92
C LEU A 138 -3.23 -11.36 4.44
N ASN A 139 -4.08 -12.01 5.25
CA ASN A 139 -3.86 -12.08 6.70
C ASN A 139 -2.50 -12.68 7.06
N GLU A 140 -2.10 -13.77 6.40
CA GLU A 140 -0.81 -14.42 6.64
C GLU A 140 0.40 -13.54 6.29
N TRP A 141 0.20 -12.57 5.40
CA TRP A 141 1.25 -11.64 5.00
C TRP A 141 1.31 -10.45 5.95
N ILE A 142 0.16 -9.84 6.25
CA ILE A 142 0.05 -8.62 7.06
C ILE A 142 0.48 -8.88 8.51
N MET A 143 0.18 -10.07 9.04
CA MET A 143 0.43 -10.44 10.44
C MET A 143 1.78 -11.13 10.68
N ASP A 144 2.61 -11.26 9.67
CA ASP A 144 3.92 -11.91 9.75
C ASP A 144 5.04 -10.89 9.53
N ASP A 145 5.71 -10.48 10.60
CA ASP A 145 6.81 -9.51 10.59
C ASP A 145 8.01 -9.93 9.73
N THR A 146 8.08 -11.20 9.32
CA THR A 146 9.11 -11.68 8.37
C THR A 146 8.74 -11.46 6.92
N LYS A 147 7.47 -11.22 6.63
CA LYS A 147 6.91 -10.98 5.30
C LYS A 147 6.52 -9.52 5.08
N THR A 148 6.02 -8.87 6.11
CA THR A 148 5.61 -7.47 6.08
C THR A 148 6.44 -6.69 7.10
N ASN A 149 6.97 -5.54 6.66
CA ASN A 149 7.75 -4.69 7.55
C ASN A 149 6.90 -4.28 8.78
N PRO A 150 7.40 -4.48 10.01
CA PRO A 150 6.68 -4.09 11.23
C PRO A 150 6.25 -2.62 11.26
N ASP A 151 7.00 -1.73 10.59
CA ASP A 151 6.64 -0.30 10.49
C ASP A 151 5.55 -0.03 9.44
N TYR A 152 5.00 -1.05 8.79
CA TYR A 152 3.84 -0.91 7.90
C TYR A 152 2.61 -0.32 8.62
N ALA A 153 2.59 -0.49 9.95
CA ALA A 153 1.60 0.11 10.84
C ALA A 153 0.15 -0.17 10.40
N TRP A 154 -0.16 -1.44 10.11
CA TRP A 154 -1.49 -1.86 9.67
C TRP A 154 -2.63 -1.32 10.55
N ASP A 155 -2.37 -1.19 11.85
CA ASP A 155 -3.35 -0.69 12.82
C ASP A 155 -3.63 0.82 12.72
N ASP A 156 -2.80 1.59 12.00
CA ASP A 156 -3.05 3.01 11.70
C ASP A 156 -4.11 3.18 10.60
N VAL A 157 -4.37 2.14 9.80
CA VAL A 157 -5.48 2.16 8.85
C VAL A 157 -6.79 2.07 9.62
N LEU A 158 -7.72 2.98 9.34
CA LEU A 158 -9.01 3.03 10.02
C LEU A 158 -9.71 1.68 10.00
N GLU A 159 -10.15 1.19 11.17
CA GLU A 159 -10.77 -0.13 11.33
C GLU A 159 -11.93 -0.37 10.36
N GLY A 160 -12.81 0.63 10.17
CA GLY A 160 -13.93 0.52 9.24
C GLY A 160 -13.48 0.33 7.78
N VAL A 161 -12.34 0.92 7.40
CA VAL A 161 -11.76 0.78 6.07
C VAL A 161 -11.11 -0.60 5.91
N ARG A 162 -10.37 -1.08 6.91
CA ARG A 162 -9.82 -2.45 6.91
C ARG A 162 -10.94 -3.49 6.79
N LYS A 163 -11.98 -3.36 7.60
CA LYS A 163 -13.13 -4.28 7.62
C LYS A 163 -13.94 -4.25 6.32
N SER A 164 -13.96 -3.14 5.58
CA SER A 164 -14.62 -3.09 4.27
C SER A 164 -13.96 -4.00 3.22
N CYS A 165 -12.71 -4.40 3.44
CA CYS A 165 -11.93 -5.29 2.59
C CYS A 165 -11.76 -6.70 3.18
N ALA A 166 -12.44 -7.01 4.30
CA ALA A 166 -12.30 -8.26 5.02
C ALA A 166 -13.65 -8.95 5.26
N TRP A 167 -13.79 -10.18 4.79
CA TRP A 167 -14.96 -11.03 5.03
C TRP A 167 -14.65 -12.51 4.85
N SER A 168 -15.52 -13.32 5.40
CA SER A 168 -15.35 -14.77 5.52
C SER A 168 -15.28 -15.53 4.19
N GLY A 169 -15.74 -15.02 3.09
CA GLY A 169 -15.90 -15.80 1.85
C GLY A 169 -17.02 -16.85 1.91
N VAL A 170 -17.65 -17.06 3.07
CA VAL A 170 -18.82 -17.93 3.23
C VAL A 170 -20.08 -17.12 2.92
N PRO A 171 -20.91 -17.55 1.96
CA PRO A 171 -22.16 -16.83 1.63
C PRO A 171 -23.04 -16.61 2.87
N GLY A 172 -23.42 -15.36 3.10
CA GLY A 172 -24.29 -14.98 4.22
C GLY A 172 -23.57 -14.73 5.55
N ALA A 173 -22.26 -14.89 5.63
CA ALA A 173 -21.50 -14.51 6.82
C ALA A 173 -21.49 -12.97 7.00
N ALA A 174 -21.43 -12.52 8.26
CA ALA A 174 -21.35 -11.10 8.57
C ALA A 174 -19.97 -10.53 8.15
N ILE A 175 -19.97 -9.26 7.74
CA ILE A 175 -18.71 -8.52 7.51
C ILE A 175 -17.94 -8.44 8.83
N GLY A 176 -16.64 -8.78 8.80
CA GLY A 176 -15.78 -8.75 9.98
C GLY A 176 -16.04 -9.90 10.96
N SER A 177 -16.60 -11.04 10.49
CA SER A 177 -16.64 -12.29 11.28
C SER A 177 -15.22 -12.76 11.64
N ASP A 178 -15.10 -13.60 12.68
CA ASP A 178 -13.80 -14.10 13.20
C ASP A 178 -12.97 -14.88 12.17
N ASP A 179 -13.62 -15.41 11.13
CA ASP A 179 -13.00 -16.12 10.01
C ASP A 179 -12.79 -15.21 8.77
N ALA A 180 -12.92 -13.90 8.94
CA ALA A 180 -12.75 -12.95 7.85
C ALA A 180 -11.32 -12.97 7.30
N LYS A 181 -11.23 -13.04 5.99
CA LYS A 181 -9.99 -12.96 5.23
C LYS A 181 -9.81 -11.58 4.66
N GLN A 182 -8.59 -11.06 4.70
CA GLN A 182 -8.26 -9.78 4.10
C GLN A 182 -7.99 -9.97 2.61
N TRP A 183 -8.92 -9.55 1.76
CA TRP A 183 -8.87 -9.80 0.33
C TRP A 183 -8.21 -8.69 -0.49
N CYS A 184 -8.03 -7.52 0.08
CA CYS A 184 -7.30 -6.42 -0.54
C CYS A 184 -6.77 -5.46 0.52
N ILE A 185 -5.74 -4.68 0.15
CA ILE A 185 -5.24 -3.57 0.95
C ILE A 185 -6.04 -2.32 0.58
N PRO A 186 -6.69 -1.66 1.55
CA PRO A 186 -7.41 -0.42 1.27
C PRO A 186 -6.44 0.71 0.89
N LEU A 187 -6.85 1.52 -0.06
CA LEU A 187 -6.20 2.79 -0.37
C LEU A 187 -6.70 3.83 0.64
N ALA A 188 -5.84 4.32 1.51
CA ALA A 188 -6.17 5.25 2.59
C ALA A 188 -5.52 6.64 2.35
#